data_91d82bd503a1fb0b626e9888bb8fbbf2
#
_entry.id   91d82bd503a1fb0b626e9888bb8fbbf2
#
_cell.length_a   1.000
_cell.length_b   1.000
_cell.length_c   1.000
_cell.angle_alpha   90.00
_cell.angle_beta   90.00
_cell.angle_gamma   90.00
#
_symmetry.space_group_name_H-M   'P 1'
#
loop_
_entity.id
_entity.type
_entity.pdbx_description
1 polymer ?
#
loop_
_entity_poly.entity_id
_entity_poly.type
_entity_poly.pdbx_seq_one_letter_code
_entity_poly.pdbx_strand_id
1 'polypeptide(L)'
;TKEGEIHFITDNNPKGVDCSYLGDKMKGSWNIHTHPPDSTQFSFSTDIDMPNFFEDDSAVMEAVDFKYRYRFERPEGITWEMWDKARAEAGERLQDILEIRCKPDYSDYEDLRQHCLMEETCRILGIVCYTRWER
;
A
#
# COMPACT_ATOMS: atom_id res chain seq x y z
N THR A 1 -14.69 -4.59 -9.58
CA THR A 1 -15.27 -5.49 -8.59
C THR A 1 -14.99 -6.94 -8.94
N LYS A 2 -15.26 -7.84 -8.05
CA LYS A 2 -15.07 -9.29 -8.29
C LYS A 2 -16.00 -9.83 -9.39
N GLU A 3 -17.12 -9.15 -9.64
CA GLU A 3 -18.06 -9.49 -10.72
C GLU A 3 -17.62 -8.94 -12.07
N GLY A 4 -16.47 -8.26 -12.14
CA GLY A 4 -15.95 -7.67 -13.36
C GLY A 4 -16.49 -6.28 -13.69
N GLU A 5 -17.26 -5.68 -12.80
CA GLU A 5 -17.72 -4.30 -12.98
C GLU A 5 -16.55 -3.34 -12.85
N ILE A 6 -16.47 -2.34 -13.72
CA ILE A 6 -15.43 -1.31 -13.69
C ILE A 6 -16.05 0.01 -13.25
N HIS A 7 -15.47 0.61 -12.20
CA HIS A 7 -15.88 1.91 -11.69
C HIS A 7 -14.71 2.89 -11.77
N PHE A 8 -14.93 4.03 -12.42
CA PHE A 8 -13.95 5.12 -12.46
C PHE A 8 -14.36 6.18 -11.44
N ILE A 9 -13.46 6.48 -10.50
CA ILE A 9 -13.73 7.37 -9.39
C ILE A 9 -12.75 8.54 -9.45
N THR A 10 -13.30 9.75 -9.62
CA THR A 10 -12.52 10.99 -9.58
C THR A 10 -13.26 11.98 -8.70
N ASP A 11 -12.69 12.33 -7.56
CA ASP A 11 -13.29 13.30 -6.64
C ASP A 11 -12.47 14.57 -6.50
N ASN A 12 -11.41 14.72 -7.31
CA ASN A 12 -10.47 15.85 -7.28
C ASN A 12 -9.82 16.07 -5.91
N ASN A 13 -9.83 15.08 -5.04
CA ASN A 13 -9.17 15.15 -3.75
C ASN A 13 -7.72 14.68 -3.89
N PRO A 14 -6.72 15.59 -3.70
CA PRO A 14 -5.31 15.20 -3.88
C PRO A 14 -4.81 14.23 -2.81
N LYS A 15 -5.55 14.02 -1.72
CA LYS A 15 -5.15 13.15 -0.61
C LYS A 15 -5.76 11.75 -0.67
N GLY A 16 -6.74 11.52 -1.54
CA GLY A 16 -7.36 10.21 -1.63
C GLY A 16 -8.65 10.21 -2.42
N VAL A 17 -9.23 9.03 -2.56
CA VAL A 17 -10.48 8.80 -3.29
C VAL A 17 -11.45 8.10 -2.36
N ASP A 18 -12.66 8.64 -2.25
CA ASP A 18 -13.73 8.05 -1.44
C ASP A 18 -14.50 7.02 -2.26
N CYS A 19 -14.38 5.74 -1.86
CA CYS A 19 -15.06 4.62 -2.48
C CYS A 19 -16.22 4.11 -1.62
N SER A 20 -16.60 4.81 -0.56
CA SER A 20 -17.60 4.32 0.42
C SER A 20 -18.96 4.00 -0.22
N TYR A 21 -19.32 4.69 -1.31
CA TYR A 21 -20.59 4.44 -2.00
C TYR A 21 -20.68 3.07 -2.68
N LEU A 22 -19.55 2.39 -2.88
CA LEU A 22 -19.54 1.05 -3.48
C LEU A 22 -19.97 -0.04 -2.50
N GLY A 23 -19.84 0.21 -1.19
CA GLY A 23 -20.28 -0.71 -0.15
C GLY A 23 -19.72 -2.12 -0.34
N ASP A 24 -20.59 -3.13 -0.33
CA ASP A 24 -20.20 -4.54 -0.45
C ASP A 24 -19.52 -4.88 -1.78
N LYS A 25 -19.60 -4.01 -2.78
CA LYS A 25 -18.92 -4.22 -4.07
C LYS A 25 -17.40 -4.18 -3.93
N MET A 26 -16.88 -3.61 -2.85
CA MET A 26 -15.44 -3.61 -2.57
C MET A 26 -14.92 -4.99 -2.18
N LYS A 27 -15.79 -5.87 -1.65
CA LYS A 27 -15.40 -7.21 -1.25
C LYS A 27 -14.90 -8.02 -2.45
N GLY A 28 -13.67 -8.53 -2.36
CA GLY A 28 -13.03 -9.26 -3.44
C GLY A 28 -12.66 -8.39 -4.64
N SER A 29 -12.72 -7.08 -4.51
CA SER A 29 -12.43 -6.16 -5.60
C SER A 29 -10.92 -6.04 -5.87
N TRP A 30 -10.62 -5.56 -7.05
CA TRP A 30 -9.29 -5.15 -7.48
C TRP A 30 -9.34 -3.63 -7.68
N ASN A 31 -8.61 -2.88 -6.89
CA ASN A 31 -8.61 -1.42 -6.99
C ASN A 31 -7.23 -0.88 -7.37
N ILE A 32 -7.24 0.22 -8.10
CA ILE A 32 -6.03 0.91 -8.56
C ILE A 32 -6.22 2.40 -8.26
N HIS A 33 -5.20 3.02 -7.67
CA HIS A 33 -5.20 4.46 -7.47
C HIS A 33 -3.86 5.07 -7.87
N THR A 34 -3.86 6.38 -8.12
CA THR A 34 -2.66 7.09 -8.55
C THR A 34 -2.22 8.08 -7.47
N HIS A 35 -0.90 8.27 -7.37
CA HIS A 35 -0.31 9.31 -6.54
C HIS A 35 0.16 10.46 -7.43
N PRO A 36 -0.24 11.72 -7.14
CA PRO A 36 0.19 12.87 -7.93
C PRO A 36 1.71 13.05 -7.92
N PRO A 37 2.32 13.64 -8.98
CA PRO A 37 3.77 13.82 -9.05
C PRO A 37 4.37 14.66 -7.94
N ASP A 38 3.60 15.58 -7.35
CA ASP A 38 4.02 16.45 -6.24
C ASP A 38 3.69 15.86 -4.87
N SER A 39 3.16 14.64 -4.84
CA SER A 39 2.83 13.95 -3.59
C SER A 39 4.09 13.38 -2.95
N THR A 40 4.13 13.40 -1.62
CA THR A 40 5.11 12.68 -0.82
C THR A 40 4.66 11.27 -0.47
N GLN A 41 3.52 10.84 -1.02
CA GLN A 41 2.96 9.50 -0.78
C GLN A 41 3.52 8.52 -1.79
N PHE A 42 4.29 7.56 -1.28
CA PHE A 42 4.84 6.46 -2.07
C PHE A 42 4.32 5.14 -1.47
N SER A 43 4.05 4.15 -2.34
CA SER A 43 3.50 2.86 -1.91
C SER A 43 2.12 3.00 -1.25
N PHE A 44 1.83 2.22 -0.23
CA PHE A 44 0.52 2.17 0.44
C PHE A 44 0.63 2.74 1.85
N SER A 45 -0.23 3.71 2.18
CA SER A 45 -0.19 4.34 3.50
C SER A 45 -0.67 3.37 4.59
N THR A 46 -0.06 3.51 5.77
CA THR A 46 -0.40 2.67 6.93
C THR A 46 -1.67 3.10 7.64
N ASP A 47 -2.12 4.34 7.42
CA ASP A 47 -3.25 4.93 8.12
C ASP A 47 -4.53 5.02 7.26
N ILE A 48 -4.41 4.90 5.95
CA ILE A 48 -5.56 4.99 5.04
C ILE A 48 -5.66 3.75 4.15
N ASP A 49 -4.64 3.49 3.31
CA ASP A 49 -4.71 2.44 2.30
C ASP A 49 -4.80 1.05 2.92
N MET A 50 -3.94 0.74 3.86
CA MET A 50 -3.89 -0.59 4.45
C MET A 50 -5.11 -0.92 5.32
N PRO A 51 -5.57 -0.03 6.24
CA PRO A 51 -6.79 -0.30 6.98
C PRO A 51 -8.00 -0.49 6.06
N ASN A 52 -8.16 0.37 5.05
CA ASN A 52 -9.29 0.29 4.13
C ASN A 52 -9.26 -1.00 3.30
N PHE A 53 -8.08 -1.44 2.88
CA PHE A 53 -7.94 -2.69 2.13
C PHE A 53 -8.49 -3.88 2.91
N PHE A 54 -8.15 -3.98 4.20
CA PHE A 54 -8.62 -5.06 5.05
C PHE A 54 -10.11 -4.89 5.41
N GLU A 55 -10.55 -3.67 5.72
CA GLU A 55 -11.94 -3.39 6.05
C GLU A 55 -12.88 -3.66 4.88
N ASP A 56 -12.49 -3.24 3.68
CA ASP A 56 -13.28 -3.43 2.46
C ASP A 56 -13.22 -4.87 1.93
N ASP A 57 -12.38 -5.70 2.52
CA ASP A 57 -12.18 -7.09 2.10
C ASP A 57 -11.77 -7.20 0.62
N SER A 58 -10.97 -6.24 0.16
CA SER A 58 -10.47 -6.19 -1.22
C SER A 58 -9.53 -7.36 -1.52
N ALA A 59 -9.47 -7.80 -2.76
CA ALA A 59 -8.57 -8.88 -3.17
C ALA A 59 -7.19 -8.36 -3.56
N VAL A 60 -7.13 -7.27 -4.32
CA VAL A 60 -5.88 -6.70 -4.84
C VAL A 60 -5.96 -5.18 -4.78
N MET A 61 -4.88 -4.55 -4.39
CA MET A 61 -4.72 -3.10 -4.43
C MET A 61 -3.45 -2.77 -5.20
N GLU A 62 -3.56 -1.82 -6.12
CA GLU A 62 -2.42 -1.29 -6.86
C GLU A 62 -2.35 0.23 -6.69
N ALA A 63 -1.14 0.74 -6.68
CA ALA A 63 -0.88 2.18 -6.71
C ALA A 63 0.15 2.47 -7.79
N VAL A 64 0.03 3.64 -8.41
CA VAL A 64 0.93 4.09 -9.47
C VAL A 64 1.35 5.52 -9.17
N ASP A 65 2.64 5.76 -9.06
CA ASP A 65 3.20 7.10 -9.06
C ASP A 65 4.03 7.32 -10.34
N PHE A 66 4.77 8.42 -10.42
CA PHE A 66 5.51 8.70 -11.65
C PHE A 66 6.79 7.84 -11.79
N LYS A 67 7.24 7.19 -10.72
CA LYS A 67 8.44 6.35 -10.73
C LYS A 67 8.14 4.87 -10.69
N TYR A 68 7.10 4.46 -9.95
CA TYR A 68 6.87 3.06 -9.61
C TYR A 68 5.41 2.67 -9.74
N ARG A 69 5.21 1.36 -9.87
CA ARG A 69 3.94 0.70 -9.65
C ARG A 69 4.09 -0.21 -8.44
N TYR A 70 3.02 -0.30 -7.64
CA TYR A 70 2.98 -1.11 -6.43
C TYR A 70 1.76 -2.03 -6.49
N ARG A 71 1.91 -3.23 -5.98
CA ARG A 71 0.80 -4.19 -5.92
C ARG A 71 0.83 -4.91 -4.58
N PHE A 72 -0.34 -5.03 -3.97
CA PHE A 72 -0.56 -5.80 -2.76
C PHE A 72 -1.72 -6.74 -2.98
N GLU A 73 -1.49 -8.05 -2.84
CA GLU A 73 -2.51 -9.07 -2.94
C GLU A 73 -2.93 -9.51 -1.55
N ARG A 74 -4.22 -9.79 -1.36
CA ARG A 74 -4.72 -10.23 -0.05
C ARG A 74 -3.98 -11.48 0.40
N PRO A 75 -3.27 -11.42 1.54
CA PRO A 75 -2.60 -12.58 2.07
C PRO A 75 -3.60 -13.51 2.76
N GLU A 76 -3.55 -14.79 2.40
CA GLU A 76 -4.43 -15.79 2.99
C GLU A 76 -4.12 -15.96 4.47
N GLY A 77 -5.18 -15.97 5.30
CA GLY A 77 -5.06 -16.20 6.73
C GLY A 77 -4.51 -15.04 7.55
N ILE A 78 -4.27 -13.88 6.93
CA ILE A 78 -3.76 -12.69 7.64
C ILE A 78 -4.91 -11.72 7.89
N THR A 79 -5.15 -11.39 9.16
CA THR A 79 -6.13 -10.39 9.58
C THR A 79 -5.50 -9.00 9.67
N TRP A 80 -6.35 -7.98 9.78
CA TRP A 80 -5.86 -6.62 10.04
C TRP A 80 -5.03 -6.54 11.32
N GLU A 81 -5.47 -7.21 12.39
CA GLU A 81 -4.75 -7.22 13.67
C GLU A 81 -3.35 -7.82 13.55
N MET A 82 -3.21 -8.90 12.79
CA MET A 82 -1.92 -9.52 12.51
C MET A 82 -1.02 -8.59 11.71
N TRP A 83 -1.58 -7.97 10.68
CA TRP A 83 -0.85 -7.01 9.84
C TRP A 83 -0.37 -5.82 10.65
N ASP A 84 -1.26 -5.19 11.44
CA ASP A 84 -0.95 -3.99 12.22
C ASP A 84 0.13 -4.25 13.27
N LYS A 85 0.08 -5.40 13.92
CA LYS A 85 1.11 -5.82 14.87
C LYS A 85 2.47 -6.00 14.20
N ALA A 86 2.51 -6.67 13.06
CA ALA A 86 3.74 -6.87 12.29
C ALA A 86 4.27 -5.53 11.76
N ARG A 87 3.41 -4.64 11.31
CA ARG A 87 3.79 -3.31 10.86
C ARG A 87 4.41 -2.47 11.98
N ALA A 88 3.85 -2.52 13.19
CA ALA A 88 4.42 -1.83 14.34
C ALA A 88 5.84 -2.35 14.65
N GLU A 89 6.03 -3.66 14.59
CA GLU A 89 7.34 -4.29 14.77
C GLU A 89 8.32 -3.89 13.65
N ALA A 90 7.84 -3.86 12.41
CA ALA A 90 8.64 -3.39 11.27
C ALA A 90 9.04 -1.92 11.43
N GLY A 91 8.16 -1.09 11.96
CA GLY A 91 8.42 0.31 12.22
C GLY A 91 9.58 0.53 13.18
N GLU A 92 9.75 -0.33 14.16
CA GLU A 92 10.86 -0.27 15.11
C GLU A 92 12.23 -0.51 14.44
N ARG A 93 12.24 -1.24 13.33
CA ARG A 93 13.46 -1.57 12.56
C ARG A 93 13.69 -0.65 11.39
N LEU A 94 12.71 0.17 11.06
CA LEU A 94 12.70 0.91 9.80
C LEU A 94 13.89 1.87 9.67
N GLN A 95 14.25 2.57 10.74
CA GLN A 95 15.36 3.51 10.71
C GLN A 95 16.68 2.81 10.37
N ASP A 96 16.94 1.67 10.98
CA ASP A 96 18.16 0.88 10.71
C ASP A 96 18.19 0.40 9.26
N ILE A 97 17.05 -0.04 8.73
CA ILE A 97 16.93 -0.48 7.34
C ILE A 97 17.23 0.68 6.40
N LEU A 98 16.67 1.85 6.65
CA LEU A 98 16.84 3.03 5.81
C LEU A 98 18.27 3.56 5.84
N GLU A 99 18.96 3.49 6.98
CA GLU A 99 20.37 3.88 7.08
C GLU A 99 21.27 3.04 6.16
N ILE A 100 20.90 1.76 5.95
CA ILE A 100 21.65 0.86 5.08
C ILE A 100 21.27 1.06 3.61
N ARG A 101 19.98 1.27 3.31
CA ARG A 101 19.46 1.27 1.94
C ARG A 101 19.44 2.62 1.26
N CYS A 102 19.31 3.71 2.02
CA CYS A 102 19.29 5.06 1.46
C CYS A 102 20.66 5.45 0.89
N LYS A 103 20.65 6.32 -0.12
CA LYS A 103 21.87 6.98 -0.59
C LYS A 103 22.47 7.84 0.51
N PRO A 104 23.78 8.13 0.47
CA PRO A 104 24.43 8.93 1.52
C PRO A 104 23.81 10.30 1.76
N ASP A 105 23.22 10.91 0.71
CA ASP A 105 22.55 12.22 0.79
C ASP A 105 21.07 12.14 1.17
N TYR A 106 20.55 10.91 1.41
CA TYR A 106 19.15 10.64 1.72
C TYR A 106 18.15 11.14 0.66
N SER A 107 18.60 11.33 -0.58
CA SER A 107 17.73 11.82 -1.67
C SER A 107 16.59 10.87 -2.02
N ASP A 108 16.75 9.58 -1.72
CA ASP A 108 15.76 8.53 -1.97
C ASP A 108 14.99 8.11 -0.71
N TYR A 109 15.11 8.86 0.38
CA TYR A 109 14.48 8.51 1.67
C TYR A 109 12.96 8.33 1.54
N GLU A 110 12.27 9.31 0.93
CA GLU A 110 10.82 9.24 0.78
C GLU A 110 10.39 8.10 -0.14
N ASP A 111 11.16 7.82 -1.20
CA ASP A 111 10.89 6.70 -2.10
C ASP A 111 10.98 5.36 -1.38
N LEU A 112 11.87 5.25 -0.40
CA LEU A 112 12.16 3.98 0.26
C LEU A 112 11.37 3.76 1.54
N ARG A 113 11.02 4.81 2.26
CA ARG A 113 10.46 4.69 3.61
C ARG A 113 9.25 3.76 3.68
N GLN A 114 8.20 4.08 2.95
CA GLN A 114 6.97 3.28 2.99
C GLN A 114 7.14 1.93 2.30
N HIS A 115 7.93 1.90 1.23
CA HIS A 115 8.26 0.66 0.55
C HIS A 115 8.98 -0.34 1.47
N CYS A 116 9.99 0.12 2.20
CA CYS A 116 10.71 -0.72 3.15
C CYS A 116 9.81 -1.20 4.29
N LEU A 117 8.91 -0.35 4.75
CA LEU A 117 7.94 -0.73 5.77
C LEU A 117 7.03 -1.86 5.30
N MET A 118 6.54 -1.78 4.07
CA MET A 118 5.72 -2.83 3.46
C MET A 118 6.50 -4.13 3.31
N GLU A 119 7.73 -4.07 2.80
CA GLU A 119 8.57 -5.25 2.64
C GLU A 119 8.88 -5.93 3.98
N GLU A 120 9.26 -5.15 4.99
CA GLU A 120 9.61 -5.69 6.30
C GLU A 120 8.40 -6.29 7.01
N THR A 121 7.23 -5.66 6.89
CA THR A 121 5.99 -6.22 7.44
C THR A 121 5.68 -7.59 6.83
N CYS A 122 5.80 -7.71 5.51
CA CYS A 122 5.62 -8.99 4.82
C CYS A 122 6.65 -10.03 5.27
N ARG A 123 7.90 -9.61 5.45
CA ARG A 123 8.96 -10.51 5.93
C ARG A 123 8.66 -11.05 7.32
N ILE A 124 8.21 -10.20 8.24
CA ILE A 124 7.85 -10.60 9.61
C ILE A 124 6.72 -11.63 9.59
N LEU A 125 5.72 -11.41 8.72
CA LEU A 125 4.58 -12.33 8.59
C LEU A 125 4.90 -13.58 7.78
N GLY A 126 6.05 -13.63 7.09
CA GLY A 126 6.43 -14.76 6.25
C GLY A 126 5.59 -14.89 5.00
N ILE A 127 5.13 -13.77 4.44
CA ILE A 127 4.25 -13.76 3.25
C ILE A 127 4.93 -13.04 2.08
N VAL A 128 4.52 -13.40 0.85
CA VAL A 128 5.01 -12.80 -0.40
C VAL A 128 3.80 -12.26 -1.16
N CYS A 129 3.35 -11.07 -0.79
CA CYS A 129 2.12 -10.48 -1.34
C CYS A 129 2.29 -9.02 -1.77
N TYR A 130 3.45 -8.44 -1.60
CA TYR A 130 3.75 -7.05 -1.97
C TYR A 130 4.87 -7.01 -3.00
N THR A 131 4.68 -6.22 -4.05
CA THR A 131 5.65 -6.05 -5.13
C THR A 131 5.73 -4.58 -5.53
N ARG A 132 6.92 -4.12 -5.86
CA ARG A 132 7.16 -2.82 -6.50
C ARG A 132 8.03 -3.02 -7.73
N TRP A 133 7.70 -2.32 -8.81
CA TRP A 133 8.56 -2.31 -10.02
C TRP A 133 8.58 -0.92 -10.64
N GLU A 134 9.63 -0.62 -11.38
CA GLU A 134 9.78 0.64 -12.08
C GLU A 134 8.82 0.73 -13.27
N ARG A 135 8.37 1.94 -13.53
CA ARG A 135 7.53 2.23 -14.70
C ARG A 135 8.34 2.32 -15.96
#